data_efe73ac9fe55eee1a42c3dda4a636d64
#
_entry.id   efe73ac9fe55eee1a42c3dda4a636d64
#
_cell.length_a   1.000
_cell.length_b   1.000
_cell.length_c   1.000
_cell.angle_alpha   90.00
_cell.angle_beta   90.00
_cell.angle_gamma   90.00
#
_symmetry.space_group_name_H-M   'P 1'
#
loop_
_entity.id
_entity.type
_entity.pdbx_description
1 polymer ?
#
loop_
_entity_poly.entity_id
_entity_poly.type
_entity_poly.pdbx_seq_one_letter_code
_entity_poly.pdbx_strand_id
1 'polypeptide(L)'
;MQKIGFVIPWFGENIPGGAEMELREVTAHLQQAGMEVEILTTCVKEFTADWNENYYAAGTAVVGNITVRRFPVRRRDTAAFDRVNRKLMDGKQISPKEEQIFVEEMVNSPQLYEYMRDTADEYGLFVFIPYMFGTTYYGMQVCPEKSVLIPCFHDEAYVYMRLFRQAYVKARGMIYNAMPEMELANRVYDFTTTEQICMGIGMDTRIQSDAETFRKQYHIDKPFLLYAGRKDVGKNVHTLLRYFAEWK
;
A
#
# COMPACT_ATOMS: atom_id res chain seq x y z
N MET A 1 -10.32 -7.56 23.84
CA MET A 1 -10.25 -7.92 22.38
C MET A 1 -8.79 -7.70 21.98
N GLN A 2 -8.16 -8.59 21.21
CA GLN A 2 -6.79 -8.38 20.77
C GLN A 2 -6.72 -7.27 19.74
N LYS A 3 -5.58 -6.54 19.69
CA LYS A 3 -5.35 -5.46 18.73
C LYS A 3 -5.34 -5.94 17.27
N ILE A 4 -5.63 -5.04 16.35
CA ILE A 4 -5.36 -5.21 14.92
C ILE A 4 -4.19 -4.29 14.55
N GLY A 5 -3.09 -4.89 14.09
CA GLY A 5 -1.92 -4.15 13.60
C GLY A 5 -2.01 -3.95 12.09
N PHE A 6 -2.00 -2.72 11.61
CA PHE A 6 -1.92 -2.40 10.19
C PHE A 6 -0.49 -2.08 9.80
N VAL A 7 0.05 -2.78 8.83
CA VAL A 7 1.44 -2.63 8.36
C VAL A 7 1.45 -1.96 6.99
N ILE A 8 2.06 -0.78 6.94
CA ILE A 8 2.21 0.03 5.71
C ILE A 8 3.62 0.62 5.67
N PRO A 9 4.23 0.81 4.48
CA PRO A 9 5.61 1.32 4.38
C PRO A 9 5.83 2.71 4.99
N TRP A 10 4.88 3.62 4.86
CA TRP A 10 4.88 4.99 5.42
C TRP A 10 3.47 5.40 5.81
N PHE A 11 3.36 6.23 6.83
CA PHE A 11 2.08 6.76 7.28
C PHE A 11 2.24 8.11 7.99
N GLY A 12 1.37 9.09 7.64
CA GLY A 12 1.34 10.44 8.21
C GLY A 12 0.05 11.19 7.87
N GLU A 13 -0.13 12.40 8.41
CA GLU A 13 -1.39 13.16 8.28
C GLU A 13 -1.75 13.52 6.84
N ASN A 14 -0.78 14.00 6.06
CA ASN A 14 -1.01 14.58 4.74
C ASN A 14 -0.28 13.84 3.63
N ILE A 15 -0.03 12.54 3.82
CA ILE A 15 0.64 11.74 2.78
C ILE A 15 -0.39 11.40 1.70
N PRO A 16 -0.13 11.81 0.43
CA PRO A 16 -1.01 11.47 -0.68
C PRO A 16 -0.80 10.00 -1.08
N GLY A 17 -1.90 9.30 -1.35
CA GLY A 17 -1.87 7.92 -1.86
C GLY A 17 -3.18 7.20 -1.60
N GLY A 18 -3.50 6.25 -2.48
CA GLY A 18 -4.73 5.46 -2.35
C GLY A 18 -4.69 4.54 -1.14
N ALA A 19 -3.59 3.80 -0.96
CA ALA A 19 -3.42 2.88 0.16
C ALA A 19 -3.39 3.60 1.52
N GLU A 20 -2.76 4.78 1.59
CA GLU A 20 -2.69 5.58 2.82
C GLU A 20 -4.06 6.16 3.18
N MET A 21 -4.83 6.60 2.18
CA MET A 21 -6.19 7.10 2.40
C MET A 21 -7.13 5.96 2.80
N GLU A 22 -7.08 4.84 2.11
CA GLU A 22 -7.84 3.63 2.45
C GLU A 22 -7.58 3.19 3.89
N LEU A 23 -6.30 3.08 4.25
CA LEU A 23 -5.92 2.68 5.61
C LEU A 23 -6.44 3.66 6.67
N ARG A 24 -6.37 4.96 6.40
CA ARG A 24 -6.87 5.99 7.31
C ARG A 24 -8.36 5.85 7.56
N GLU A 25 -9.15 5.65 6.50
CA GLU A 25 -10.59 5.48 6.61
C GLU A 25 -10.96 4.16 7.30
N VAL A 26 -10.34 3.06 6.91
CA VAL A 26 -10.59 1.74 7.52
C VAL A 26 -10.27 1.75 9.01
N THR A 27 -9.12 2.28 9.41
CA THR A 27 -8.72 2.33 10.83
C THR A 27 -9.62 3.22 11.65
N ALA A 28 -10.07 4.37 11.10
CA ALA A 28 -11.02 5.26 11.76
C ALA A 28 -12.39 4.58 12.00
N HIS A 29 -12.91 3.84 11.02
CA HIS A 29 -14.18 3.13 11.15
C HIS A 29 -14.07 1.95 12.15
N LEU A 30 -12.96 1.22 12.14
CA LEU A 30 -12.73 0.15 13.12
C LEU A 30 -12.65 0.68 14.55
N GLN A 31 -12.01 1.82 14.78
CA GLN A 31 -11.98 2.49 16.08
C GLN A 31 -13.38 2.94 16.53
N GLN A 32 -14.17 3.53 15.61
CA GLN A 32 -15.56 3.88 15.89
C GLN A 32 -16.41 2.66 16.26
N ALA A 33 -16.09 1.50 15.69
CA ALA A 33 -16.72 0.22 16.05
C ALA A 33 -16.18 -0.39 17.37
N GLY A 34 -15.30 0.31 18.08
CA GLY A 34 -14.74 -0.12 19.37
C GLY A 34 -13.59 -1.11 19.25
N MET A 35 -12.98 -1.26 18.09
CA MET A 35 -11.79 -2.12 17.89
C MET A 35 -10.52 -1.35 18.25
N GLU A 36 -9.57 -2.02 18.90
CA GLU A 36 -8.25 -1.49 19.14
C GLU A 36 -7.38 -1.68 17.90
N VAL A 37 -6.94 -0.57 17.30
CA VAL A 37 -6.10 -0.58 16.09
C VAL A 37 -4.81 0.18 16.32
N GLU A 38 -3.71 -0.32 15.72
CA GLU A 38 -2.40 0.32 15.74
C GLU A 38 -1.80 0.26 14.34
N ILE A 39 -1.15 1.34 13.88
CA ILE A 39 -0.41 1.34 12.62
C ILE A 39 1.06 1.11 12.90
N LEU A 40 1.62 0.08 12.26
CA LEU A 40 3.02 -0.28 12.28
C LEU A 40 3.65 0.15 10.96
N THR A 41 4.57 1.10 10.99
CA THR A 41 5.11 1.72 9.77
C THR A 41 6.59 2.04 9.92
N THR A 42 7.22 2.51 8.85
CA THR A 42 8.61 2.96 8.91
C THR A 42 8.73 4.45 9.20
N CYS A 43 9.97 4.90 9.41
CA CYS A 43 10.30 6.31 9.55
C CYS A 43 10.40 7.06 8.22
N VAL A 44 10.17 6.41 7.07
CA VAL A 44 10.16 7.05 5.75
C VAL A 44 8.99 8.02 5.65
N LYS A 45 9.20 9.15 4.97
CA LYS A 45 8.19 10.18 4.81
C LYS A 45 7.02 9.71 3.94
N GLU A 46 7.32 9.35 2.69
CA GLU A 46 6.33 9.04 1.66
C GLU A 46 6.96 8.34 0.45
N PHE A 47 6.15 7.94 -0.52
CA PHE A 47 6.61 7.23 -1.73
C PHE A 47 7.71 7.96 -2.51
N THR A 48 7.64 9.27 -2.64
CA THR A 48 8.59 10.08 -3.42
C THR A 48 9.83 10.52 -2.65
N ALA A 49 9.91 10.19 -1.35
CA ALA A 49 11.06 10.51 -0.50
C ALA A 49 12.25 9.56 -0.74
N ASP A 50 13.42 9.90 -0.21
CA ASP A 50 14.53 8.96 -0.11
C ASP A 50 14.21 7.89 0.94
N TRP A 51 14.09 6.64 0.50
CA TRP A 51 13.78 5.52 1.40
C TRP A 51 14.97 5.08 2.26
N ASN A 52 16.13 5.73 2.17
CA ASN A 52 17.22 5.61 3.10
C ASN A 52 17.12 6.60 4.28
N GLU A 53 16.19 7.55 4.21
CA GLU A 53 16.04 8.60 5.20
C GLU A 53 14.97 8.24 6.23
N ASN A 54 15.35 8.30 7.50
CA ASN A 54 14.41 8.23 8.62
C ASN A 54 13.88 9.64 8.93
N TYR A 55 12.91 10.10 8.14
CA TYR A 55 12.31 11.43 8.25
C TYR A 55 11.56 11.61 9.58
N TYR A 56 10.74 10.63 9.94
CA TYR A 56 10.05 10.63 11.22
C TYR A 56 10.93 10.02 12.32
N ALA A 57 10.76 10.50 13.54
CA ALA A 57 11.37 9.86 14.70
C ALA A 57 10.81 8.44 14.91
N ALA A 58 11.68 7.50 15.24
CA ALA A 58 11.27 6.16 15.64
C ALA A 58 10.52 6.18 16.99
N GLY A 59 9.65 5.21 17.20
CA GLY A 59 8.84 5.09 18.42
C GLY A 59 7.36 5.29 18.16
N THR A 60 6.61 5.54 19.22
CA THR A 60 5.15 5.66 19.17
C THR A 60 4.73 7.13 19.10
N ALA A 61 3.80 7.42 18.20
CA ALA A 61 3.17 8.73 18.04
C ALA A 61 1.65 8.55 17.85
N VAL A 62 0.91 9.64 17.93
CA VAL A 62 -0.52 9.67 17.59
C VAL A 62 -0.68 10.53 16.34
N VAL A 63 -1.37 10.00 15.33
CA VAL A 63 -1.69 10.70 14.08
C VAL A 63 -3.21 10.70 13.95
N GLY A 64 -3.83 11.87 14.01
CA GLY A 64 -5.26 11.95 14.26
C GLY A 64 -5.61 11.31 15.61
N ASN A 65 -6.42 10.26 15.58
CA ASN A 65 -6.79 9.49 16.78
C ASN A 65 -6.15 8.08 16.79
N ILE A 66 -5.20 7.80 15.90
CA ILE A 66 -4.64 6.47 15.70
C ILE A 66 -3.24 6.40 16.28
N THR A 67 -2.96 5.35 17.07
CA THR A 67 -1.61 5.03 17.51
C THR A 67 -0.78 4.54 16.33
N VAL A 68 0.36 5.20 16.11
CA VAL A 68 1.30 4.89 15.02
C VAL A 68 2.66 4.59 15.61
N ARG A 69 3.17 3.41 15.35
CA ARG A 69 4.51 2.99 15.75
C ARG A 69 5.43 2.98 14.55
N ARG A 70 6.53 3.71 14.66
CA ARG A 70 7.50 3.90 13.58
C ARG A 70 8.81 3.20 13.87
N PHE A 71 9.32 2.52 12.86
CA PHE A 71 10.56 1.76 12.91
C PHE A 71 11.56 2.31 11.90
N PRO A 72 12.85 2.45 12.27
CA PRO A 72 13.86 2.92 11.36
C PRO A 72 14.07 1.93 10.21
N VAL A 73 14.29 2.46 9.02
CA VAL A 73 14.64 1.64 7.86
C VAL A 73 16.10 1.25 7.88
N ARG A 74 16.41 0.06 7.34
CA ARG A 74 17.79 -0.30 7.03
C ARG A 74 18.26 0.50 5.80
N ARG A 75 19.56 0.74 5.72
CA ARG A 75 20.16 1.31 4.52
C ARG A 75 20.05 0.33 3.37
N ARG A 76 19.58 0.80 2.22
CA ARG A 76 19.37 0.04 0.99
C ARG A 76 20.41 0.35 -0.08
N ASP A 77 20.69 -0.60 -0.97
CA ASP A 77 21.43 -0.36 -2.20
C ASP A 77 20.45 0.11 -3.30
N THR A 78 20.27 1.42 -3.40
CA THR A 78 19.39 2.04 -4.39
C THR A 78 19.81 1.68 -5.82
N ALA A 79 21.12 1.59 -6.11
CA ALA A 79 21.59 1.26 -7.46
C ALA A 79 21.28 -0.20 -7.83
N ALA A 80 21.40 -1.14 -6.88
CA ALA A 80 20.99 -2.52 -7.11
C ALA A 80 19.48 -2.64 -7.37
N PHE A 81 18.67 -1.95 -6.53
CA PHE A 81 17.23 -1.89 -6.73
C PHE A 81 16.86 -1.33 -8.10
N ASP A 82 17.37 -0.16 -8.47
CA ASP A 82 17.03 0.53 -9.71
C ASP A 82 17.36 -0.30 -10.95
N ARG A 83 18.47 -1.06 -10.93
CA ARG A 83 18.82 -1.98 -12.03
C ARG A 83 17.77 -3.06 -12.23
N VAL A 84 17.29 -3.65 -11.14
CA VAL A 84 16.27 -4.71 -11.20
C VAL A 84 14.90 -4.13 -11.56
N ASN A 85 14.51 -3.05 -10.89
CA ASN A 85 13.24 -2.38 -11.11
C ASN A 85 13.08 -1.91 -12.56
N ARG A 86 14.13 -1.38 -13.18
CA ARG A 86 14.11 -0.99 -14.60
C ARG A 86 13.82 -2.17 -15.52
N LYS A 87 14.37 -3.36 -15.23
CA LYS A 87 14.05 -4.57 -16.01
C LYS A 87 12.57 -4.93 -15.92
N LEU A 88 12.00 -4.86 -14.72
CA LEU A 88 10.56 -5.11 -14.51
C LEU A 88 9.69 -4.07 -15.22
N MET A 89 10.04 -2.79 -15.14
CA MET A 89 9.34 -1.72 -15.87
C MET A 89 9.42 -1.89 -17.40
N ASP A 90 10.53 -2.44 -17.91
CA ASP A 90 10.72 -2.78 -19.32
C ASP A 90 10.01 -4.10 -19.74
N GLY A 91 9.26 -4.75 -18.83
CA GLY A 91 8.59 -6.02 -19.06
C GLY A 91 9.55 -7.22 -19.22
N LYS A 92 10.80 -7.09 -18.77
CA LYS A 92 11.80 -8.16 -18.84
C LYS A 92 11.66 -9.11 -17.66
N GLN A 93 11.90 -10.38 -17.92
CA GLN A 93 12.01 -11.37 -16.85
C GLN A 93 13.28 -11.14 -16.02
N ILE A 94 13.16 -11.38 -14.72
CA ILE A 94 14.26 -11.32 -13.77
C ILE A 94 14.51 -12.69 -13.15
N SER A 95 15.74 -12.92 -12.69
CA SER A 95 16.14 -14.16 -12.02
C SER A 95 15.65 -14.18 -10.57
N PRO A 96 15.58 -15.36 -9.92
CA PRO A 96 15.24 -15.46 -8.50
C PRO A 96 16.16 -14.64 -7.58
N LYS A 97 17.44 -14.49 -7.96
CA LYS A 97 18.38 -13.63 -7.23
C LYS A 97 18.02 -12.15 -7.37
N GLU A 98 17.55 -11.74 -8.53
CA GLU A 98 17.09 -10.36 -8.75
C GLU A 98 15.75 -10.09 -8.05
N GLU A 99 14.85 -11.07 -7.99
CA GLU A 99 13.65 -10.96 -7.17
C GLU A 99 14.00 -10.72 -5.70
N GLN A 100 15.00 -11.44 -5.18
CA GLN A 100 15.47 -11.25 -3.82
C GLN A 100 16.06 -9.84 -3.61
N ILE A 101 16.89 -9.35 -4.54
CA ILE A 101 17.42 -7.99 -4.51
C ILE A 101 16.26 -6.96 -4.50
N PHE A 102 15.23 -7.18 -5.32
CA PHE A 102 14.09 -6.27 -5.39
C PHE A 102 13.42 -6.09 -4.03
N VAL A 103 13.02 -7.17 -3.36
CA VAL A 103 12.32 -7.09 -2.07
C VAL A 103 13.24 -6.67 -0.92
N GLU A 104 14.51 -7.06 -0.98
CA GLU A 104 15.49 -6.72 0.03
C GLU A 104 15.83 -5.23 -0.01
N GLU A 105 15.97 -4.66 -1.22
CA GLU A 105 16.30 -3.26 -1.42
C GLU A 105 15.07 -2.33 -1.55
N MET A 106 13.88 -2.85 -1.36
CA MET A 106 12.67 -2.06 -1.08
C MET A 106 12.71 -1.43 0.32
N VAL A 107 11.71 -0.64 0.67
CA VAL A 107 11.52 -0.15 2.05
C VAL A 107 11.46 -1.33 3.00
N ASN A 108 12.41 -1.39 3.92
CA ASN A 108 12.64 -2.55 4.77
C ASN A 108 13.10 -2.13 6.17
N SER A 109 12.53 -2.75 7.21
CA SER A 109 12.84 -2.46 8.61
C SER A 109 12.91 -3.76 9.44
N PRO A 110 14.11 -4.30 9.70
CA PRO A 110 14.27 -5.49 10.55
C PRO A 110 13.64 -5.33 11.94
N GLN A 111 13.72 -4.14 12.54
CA GLN A 111 13.14 -3.85 13.85
C GLN A 111 11.59 -3.95 13.86
N LEU A 112 10.93 -3.66 12.73
CA LEU A 112 9.48 -3.89 12.60
C LEU A 112 9.15 -5.38 12.75
N TYR A 113 9.92 -6.24 12.10
CA TYR A 113 9.68 -7.70 12.14
C TYR A 113 10.03 -8.31 13.49
N GLU A 114 11.08 -7.81 14.15
CA GLU A 114 11.41 -8.17 15.53
C GLU A 114 10.27 -7.80 16.47
N TYR A 115 9.81 -6.56 16.40
CA TYR A 115 8.67 -6.09 17.20
C TYR A 115 7.42 -6.96 16.97
N MET A 116 7.05 -7.22 15.72
CA MET A 116 5.90 -8.07 15.41
C MET A 116 6.04 -9.48 15.99
N ARG A 117 7.24 -10.05 15.97
CA ARG A 117 7.51 -11.39 16.54
C ARG A 117 7.38 -11.37 18.07
N ASP A 118 7.96 -10.36 18.69
CA ASP A 118 8.03 -10.26 20.16
C ASP A 118 6.66 -9.94 20.79
N THR A 119 5.78 -9.29 20.02
CA THR A 119 4.45 -8.87 20.49
C THR A 119 3.29 -9.59 19.77
N ALA A 120 3.57 -10.69 19.06
CA ALA A 120 2.56 -11.41 18.28
C ALA A 120 1.30 -11.78 19.08
N ASP A 121 1.45 -12.09 20.36
CA ASP A 121 0.33 -12.49 21.24
C ASP A 121 -0.61 -11.34 21.61
N GLU A 122 -0.16 -10.10 21.46
CA GLU A 122 -0.99 -8.90 21.70
C GLU A 122 -1.96 -8.65 20.53
N TYR A 123 -1.64 -9.16 19.34
CA TYR A 123 -2.40 -8.93 18.11
C TYR A 123 -3.24 -10.13 17.71
N GLY A 124 -4.49 -9.86 17.34
CA GLY A 124 -5.37 -10.86 16.71
C GLY A 124 -5.10 -11.04 15.23
N LEU A 125 -4.76 -9.93 14.56
CA LEU A 125 -4.44 -9.89 13.14
C LEU A 125 -3.36 -8.84 12.86
N PHE A 126 -2.57 -9.10 11.81
CA PHE A 126 -1.75 -8.12 11.11
C PHE A 126 -2.29 -7.95 9.70
N VAL A 127 -2.68 -6.73 9.35
CA VAL A 127 -3.22 -6.38 8.03
C VAL A 127 -2.18 -5.57 7.27
N PHE A 128 -1.72 -6.09 6.14
CA PHE A 128 -0.66 -5.49 5.32
C PHE A 128 -1.25 -4.77 4.11
N ILE A 129 -0.66 -3.63 3.73
CA ILE A 129 -1.01 -2.85 2.54
C ILE A 129 0.19 -2.01 2.08
N PRO A 130 0.50 -1.92 0.77
CA PRO A 130 0.17 -2.84 -0.32
C PRO A 130 1.21 -3.97 -0.48
N TYR A 131 1.08 -4.81 -1.50
CA TYR A 131 1.82 -6.08 -1.65
C TYR A 131 3.32 -5.98 -1.90
N MET A 132 3.77 -5.00 -2.71
CA MET A 132 5.10 -5.04 -3.35
C MET A 132 6.27 -4.64 -2.45
N PHE A 133 6.04 -4.18 -1.23
CA PHE A 133 7.09 -3.64 -0.37
C PHE A 133 7.76 -4.69 0.52
N GLY A 134 9.03 -4.43 0.87
CA GLY A 134 9.79 -5.27 1.80
C GLY A 134 9.10 -5.41 3.15
N THR A 135 8.48 -4.33 3.65
CA THR A 135 7.68 -4.37 4.89
C THR A 135 6.56 -5.40 4.85
N THR A 136 5.89 -5.54 3.71
CA THR A 136 4.84 -6.54 3.50
C THR A 136 5.42 -7.93 3.32
N TYR A 137 6.38 -8.08 2.40
CA TYR A 137 6.98 -9.38 2.10
C TYR A 137 7.58 -10.07 3.31
N TYR A 138 8.41 -9.36 4.07
CA TYR A 138 9.04 -9.93 5.27
C TYR A 138 8.09 -9.98 6.47
N GLY A 139 7.25 -8.95 6.64
CA GLY A 139 6.31 -8.88 7.75
C GLY A 139 5.29 -10.01 7.75
N MET A 140 4.71 -10.34 6.60
CA MET A 140 3.74 -11.44 6.47
C MET A 140 4.31 -12.82 6.79
N GLN A 141 5.63 -12.98 6.72
CA GLN A 141 6.30 -14.24 7.06
C GLN A 141 6.57 -14.40 8.55
N VAL A 142 6.35 -13.37 9.36
CA VAL A 142 6.51 -13.43 10.83
C VAL A 142 5.43 -14.28 11.48
N CYS A 143 4.16 -14.00 11.14
CA CYS A 143 2.98 -14.73 11.66
C CYS A 143 1.99 -14.93 10.51
N PRO A 144 2.23 -15.85 9.57
CA PRO A 144 1.37 -16.02 8.40
C PRO A 144 -0.08 -16.32 8.75
N GLU A 145 -0.31 -17.07 9.83
CA GLU A 145 -1.63 -17.47 10.34
C GLU A 145 -2.43 -16.30 10.94
N LYS A 146 -1.80 -15.18 11.20
CA LYS A 146 -2.41 -13.91 11.64
C LYS A 146 -2.35 -12.83 10.56
N SER A 147 -1.74 -13.13 9.40
CA SER A 147 -1.52 -12.14 8.35
C SER A 147 -2.64 -12.10 7.33
N VAL A 148 -3.17 -10.90 7.09
CA VAL A 148 -4.14 -10.59 6.05
C VAL A 148 -3.54 -9.54 5.14
N LEU A 149 -3.73 -9.66 3.83
CA LEU A 149 -3.20 -8.71 2.85
C LEU A 149 -4.34 -7.98 2.12
N ILE A 150 -4.23 -6.64 2.08
CA ILE A 150 -4.93 -5.78 1.12
C ILE A 150 -3.91 -5.49 0.01
N PRO A 151 -3.90 -6.25 -1.09
CA PRO A 151 -2.74 -6.27 -1.95
C PRO A 151 -2.60 -5.04 -2.84
N CYS A 152 -3.69 -4.46 -3.29
CA CYS A 152 -3.70 -3.42 -4.34
C CYS A 152 -3.01 -3.92 -5.62
N PHE A 153 -3.31 -5.14 -6.05
CA PHE A 153 -2.71 -5.76 -7.24
C PHE A 153 -3.10 -5.03 -8.53
N HIS A 154 -2.12 -4.88 -9.39
CA HIS A 154 -2.29 -4.50 -10.78
C HIS A 154 -1.69 -5.57 -11.69
N ASP A 155 -2.17 -5.70 -12.92
CA ASP A 155 -1.59 -6.59 -13.92
C ASP A 155 -0.28 -5.99 -14.46
N GLU A 156 0.76 -6.19 -13.69
CA GLU A 156 2.09 -5.63 -13.89
C GLU A 156 3.18 -6.67 -13.55
N ALA A 157 4.41 -6.45 -14.00
CA ALA A 157 5.49 -7.44 -13.85
C ALA A 157 5.73 -7.91 -12.41
N TYR A 158 5.49 -7.05 -11.42
CA TYR A 158 5.74 -7.35 -10.02
C TYR A 158 4.84 -8.44 -9.46
N VAL A 159 3.55 -8.48 -9.86
CA VAL A 159 2.57 -9.45 -9.32
C VAL A 159 2.95 -10.89 -9.69
N TYR A 160 3.71 -11.08 -10.76
CA TYR A 160 4.15 -12.39 -11.25
C TYR A 160 5.43 -12.91 -10.60
N MET A 161 6.08 -12.14 -9.73
CA MET A 161 7.32 -12.56 -9.07
C MET A 161 7.09 -13.83 -8.24
N ARG A 162 7.99 -14.80 -8.42
CA ARG A 162 7.88 -16.11 -7.78
C ARG A 162 7.87 -16.01 -6.25
N LEU A 163 8.71 -15.11 -5.70
CA LEU A 163 8.80 -14.96 -4.26
C LEU A 163 7.48 -14.50 -3.61
N PHE A 164 6.72 -13.61 -4.26
CA PHE A 164 5.41 -13.20 -3.77
C PHE A 164 4.41 -14.36 -3.85
N ARG A 165 4.42 -15.11 -4.96
CA ARG A 165 3.56 -16.29 -5.10
C ARG A 165 3.82 -17.34 -4.04
N GLN A 166 5.07 -17.51 -3.61
CA GLN A 166 5.43 -18.48 -2.56
C GLN A 166 5.12 -17.98 -1.14
N ALA A 167 5.19 -16.68 -0.91
CA ALA A 167 4.97 -16.08 0.41
C ALA A 167 3.48 -15.86 0.71
N TYR A 168 2.74 -15.25 -0.22
CA TYR A 168 1.39 -14.75 0.07
C TYR A 168 0.32 -15.84 0.11
N VAL A 169 0.55 -16.99 -0.52
CA VAL A 169 -0.36 -18.14 -0.40
C VAL A 169 -0.41 -18.76 1.01
N LYS A 170 0.50 -18.34 1.89
CA LYS A 170 0.53 -18.75 3.30
C LYS A 170 -0.25 -17.82 4.21
N ALA A 171 -0.74 -16.70 3.69
CA ALA A 171 -1.52 -15.76 4.45
C ALA A 171 -2.84 -16.38 4.91
N ARG A 172 -3.32 -15.92 6.06
CA ARG A 172 -4.67 -16.27 6.55
C ARG A 172 -5.75 -15.79 5.59
N GLY A 173 -5.60 -14.59 5.04
CA GLY A 173 -6.62 -14.03 4.16
C GLY A 173 -6.14 -12.93 3.24
N MET A 174 -6.97 -12.67 2.23
CA MET A 174 -6.81 -11.60 1.24
C MET A 174 -8.09 -10.77 1.20
N ILE A 175 -7.94 -9.45 1.20
CA ILE A 175 -9.04 -8.50 1.05
C ILE A 175 -8.79 -7.70 -0.22
N TYR A 176 -9.68 -7.80 -1.19
CA TYR A 176 -9.54 -7.11 -2.48
C TYR A 176 -10.45 -5.90 -2.57
N ASN A 177 -9.95 -4.86 -3.24
CA ASN A 177 -10.66 -3.62 -3.48
C ASN A 177 -11.58 -3.68 -4.70
N ALA A 178 -11.39 -4.66 -5.58
CA ALA A 178 -12.21 -4.84 -6.78
C ALA A 178 -12.22 -6.29 -7.25
N MET A 179 -13.31 -6.71 -7.89
CA MET A 179 -13.41 -8.06 -8.47
C MET A 179 -12.31 -8.36 -9.49
N PRO A 180 -11.94 -7.46 -10.43
CA PRO A 180 -10.83 -7.72 -11.34
C PRO A 180 -9.49 -7.97 -10.65
N GLU A 181 -9.25 -7.36 -9.49
CA GLU A 181 -8.07 -7.61 -8.67
C GLU A 181 -8.07 -9.05 -8.12
N MET A 182 -9.21 -9.51 -7.58
CA MET A 182 -9.39 -10.87 -7.09
C MET A 182 -9.26 -11.90 -8.22
N GLU A 183 -9.79 -11.60 -9.41
CA GLU A 183 -9.65 -12.44 -10.60
C GLU A 183 -8.19 -12.55 -11.04
N LEU A 184 -7.44 -11.45 -11.05
CA LEU A 184 -6.01 -11.46 -11.32
C LEU A 184 -5.27 -12.31 -10.29
N ALA A 185 -5.55 -12.11 -9.02
CA ALA A 185 -4.94 -12.86 -7.93
C ALA A 185 -5.15 -14.37 -8.12
N ASN A 186 -6.36 -14.82 -8.40
CA ASN A 186 -6.68 -16.25 -8.60
C ASN A 186 -6.09 -16.83 -9.90
N ARG A 187 -5.69 -16.00 -10.88
CA ARG A 187 -4.93 -16.47 -12.05
C ARG A 187 -3.44 -16.66 -11.75
N VAL A 188 -2.89 -15.90 -10.81
CA VAL A 188 -1.44 -15.82 -10.55
C VAL A 188 -1.03 -16.65 -9.34
N TYR A 189 -1.87 -16.72 -8.30
CA TYR A 189 -1.59 -17.37 -7.02
C TYR A 189 -2.48 -18.60 -6.81
N ASP A 190 -1.95 -19.58 -6.12
CA ASP A 190 -2.69 -20.78 -5.72
C ASP A 190 -3.19 -20.64 -4.26
N PHE A 191 -4.31 -19.98 -4.08
CA PHE A 191 -4.91 -19.71 -2.78
C PHE A 191 -5.82 -20.87 -2.32
N THR A 192 -5.28 -22.05 -2.10
CA THR A 192 -6.07 -23.23 -1.71
C THR A 192 -6.60 -23.17 -0.27
N THR A 193 -5.91 -22.49 0.64
CA THR A 193 -6.25 -22.41 2.07
C THR A 193 -6.45 -20.99 2.57
N THR A 194 -6.19 -19.98 1.74
CA THR A 194 -6.30 -18.56 2.07
C THR A 194 -7.74 -18.09 1.93
N GLU A 195 -8.32 -17.52 2.98
CA GLU A 195 -9.64 -16.90 2.92
C GLU A 195 -9.59 -15.66 2.00
N GLN A 196 -10.61 -15.48 1.17
CA GLN A 196 -10.63 -14.38 0.19
C GLN A 196 -11.96 -13.64 0.22
N ILE A 197 -11.90 -12.31 0.21
CA ILE A 197 -13.08 -11.45 0.12
C ILE A 197 -12.81 -10.23 -0.75
N CYS A 198 -13.78 -9.85 -1.57
CA CYS A 198 -13.79 -8.56 -2.25
C CYS A 198 -14.73 -7.60 -1.50
N MET A 199 -14.16 -6.61 -0.83
CA MET A 199 -14.93 -5.66 -0.01
C MET A 199 -15.21 -4.33 -0.73
N GLY A 200 -14.38 -3.97 -1.70
CA GLY A 200 -14.40 -2.63 -2.29
C GLY A 200 -13.76 -1.58 -1.37
N ILE A 201 -13.75 -0.33 -1.82
CA ILE A 201 -13.27 0.82 -1.06
C ILE A 201 -14.46 1.65 -0.62
N GLY A 202 -14.58 1.90 0.68
CA GLY A 202 -15.58 2.80 1.23
C GLY A 202 -15.30 4.26 0.85
N MET A 203 -16.38 5.03 0.63
CA MET A 203 -16.28 6.48 0.40
C MET A 203 -17.26 7.22 1.30
N ASP A 204 -16.84 8.34 1.88
CA ASP A 204 -17.76 9.21 2.61
C ASP A 204 -18.63 9.99 1.61
N THR A 205 -19.90 9.59 1.54
CA THR A 205 -20.90 10.23 0.67
C THR A 205 -21.55 11.47 1.29
N ARG A 206 -21.20 11.84 2.54
CA ARG A 206 -21.74 13.02 3.23
C ARG A 206 -20.98 14.30 2.87
N ILE A 207 -19.90 14.20 2.09
CA ILE A 207 -19.13 15.36 1.62
C ILE A 207 -20.03 16.27 0.81
N GLN A 208 -20.23 17.49 1.29
CA GLN A 208 -20.93 18.53 0.55
C GLN A 208 -19.92 19.30 -0.31
N SER A 209 -20.23 19.46 -1.59
CA SER A 209 -19.43 20.25 -2.52
C SER A 209 -20.12 21.57 -2.82
N ASP A 210 -19.36 22.66 -2.87
CA ASP A 210 -19.81 23.97 -3.31
C ASP A 210 -19.12 24.36 -4.62
N ALA A 211 -19.86 24.17 -5.72
CA ALA A 211 -19.35 24.45 -7.06
C ALA A 211 -19.09 25.95 -7.31
N GLU A 212 -19.85 26.85 -6.67
CA GLU A 212 -19.63 28.28 -6.84
C GLU A 212 -18.36 28.75 -6.14
N THR A 213 -18.14 28.30 -4.90
CA THR A 213 -16.90 28.60 -4.17
C THR A 213 -15.69 28.03 -4.90
N PHE A 214 -15.77 26.81 -5.43
CA PHE A 214 -14.71 26.22 -6.22
C PHE A 214 -14.38 27.06 -7.48
N ARG A 215 -15.43 27.45 -8.25
CA ARG A 215 -15.24 28.27 -9.45
C ARG A 215 -14.62 29.64 -9.14
N LYS A 216 -15.09 30.28 -8.09
CA LYS A 216 -14.54 31.60 -7.65
C LYS A 216 -13.07 31.46 -7.23
N GLN A 217 -12.75 30.45 -6.43
CA GLN A 217 -11.38 30.22 -5.93
C GLN A 217 -10.36 29.96 -7.05
N TYR A 218 -10.77 29.23 -8.10
CA TYR A 218 -9.88 28.85 -9.19
C TYR A 218 -10.09 29.68 -10.48
N HIS A 219 -10.92 30.72 -10.44
CA HIS A 219 -11.21 31.62 -11.57
C HIS A 219 -11.70 30.86 -12.83
N ILE A 220 -12.65 29.92 -12.63
CA ILE A 220 -13.16 29.06 -13.70
C ILE A 220 -14.53 29.53 -14.16
N ASP A 221 -14.59 30.24 -15.32
CA ASP A 221 -15.82 30.78 -15.88
C ASP A 221 -16.47 29.86 -16.94
N LYS A 222 -15.70 28.91 -17.49
CA LYS A 222 -16.11 28.03 -18.60
C LYS A 222 -16.39 26.61 -18.12
N PRO A 223 -17.12 25.80 -18.90
CA PRO A 223 -17.15 24.37 -18.70
C PRO A 223 -15.73 23.76 -18.71
N PHE A 224 -15.47 22.80 -17.84
CA PHE A 224 -14.17 22.16 -17.74
C PHE A 224 -14.30 20.66 -17.46
N LEU A 225 -13.27 19.92 -17.80
CA LEU A 225 -13.06 18.55 -17.36
C LEU A 225 -11.97 18.55 -16.28
N LEU A 226 -12.22 17.86 -15.18
CA LEU A 226 -11.25 17.70 -14.10
C LEU A 226 -10.69 16.29 -14.13
N TYR A 227 -9.37 16.17 -14.19
CA TYR A 227 -8.65 14.96 -13.91
C TYR A 227 -7.96 15.07 -12.54
N ALA A 228 -8.29 14.16 -11.63
CA ALA A 228 -7.64 14.06 -10.32
C ALA A 228 -6.82 12.77 -10.26
N GLY A 229 -5.50 12.87 -10.12
CA GLY A 229 -4.60 11.74 -10.04
C GLY A 229 -3.18 12.04 -10.50
N ARG A 230 -2.29 11.05 -10.37
CA ARG A 230 -0.91 11.17 -10.86
C ARG A 230 -0.90 11.32 -12.38
N LYS A 231 -0.02 12.20 -12.87
CA LYS A 231 0.16 12.47 -14.32
C LYS A 231 1.27 11.58 -14.86
N ASP A 232 1.06 10.28 -14.85
CA ASP A 232 2.01 9.29 -15.36
C ASP A 232 1.39 8.39 -16.45
N VAL A 233 2.24 7.57 -17.08
CA VAL A 233 1.85 6.65 -18.16
C VAL A 233 0.86 5.61 -17.65
N GLY A 234 1.03 5.10 -16.43
CA GLY A 234 0.16 4.09 -15.83
C GLY A 234 -1.28 4.58 -15.61
N LYS A 235 -1.48 5.91 -15.49
CA LYS A 235 -2.82 6.53 -15.39
C LYS A 235 -3.39 6.96 -16.75
N ASN A 236 -2.69 6.66 -17.85
CA ASN A 236 -3.15 6.88 -19.22
C ASN A 236 -3.60 8.32 -19.56
N VAL A 237 -3.02 9.32 -18.88
CA VAL A 237 -3.40 10.74 -19.02
C VAL A 237 -3.16 11.24 -20.44
N HIS A 238 -2.14 10.74 -21.14
CA HIS A 238 -1.84 11.11 -22.51
C HIS A 238 -3.00 10.77 -23.48
N THR A 239 -3.61 9.61 -23.29
CA THR A 239 -4.77 9.18 -24.11
C THR A 239 -5.99 10.06 -23.82
N LEU A 240 -6.23 10.40 -22.55
CA LEU A 240 -7.30 11.33 -22.17
C LEU A 240 -7.11 12.69 -22.87
N LEU A 241 -5.91 13.27 -22.83
CA LEU A 241 -5.62 14.54 -23.46
C LEU A 241 -5.80 14.49 -24.98
N ARG A 242 -5.37 13.42 -25.64
CA ARG A 242 -5.55 13.21 -27.09
C ARG A 242 -7.03 13.12 -27.45
N TYR A 243 -7.81 12.31 -26.76
CA TYR A 243 -9.25 12.21 -27.00
C TYR A 243 -9.98 13.54 -26.76
N PHE A 244 -9.60 14.27 -25.73
CA PHE A 244 -10.16 15.59 -25.48
C PHE A 244 -9.83 16.58 -26.62
N ALA A 245 -8.61 16.54 -27.16
CA ALA A 245 -8.21 17.40 -28.28
C ALA A 245 -8.96 17.07 -29.58
N GLU A 246 -9.24 15.77 -29.84
CA GLU A 246 -10.01 15.32 -30.99
C GLU A 246 -11.51 15.64 -30.86
N TRP A 247 -12.05 15.61 -29.64
CA TRP A 247 -13.45 15.91 -29.37
C TRP A 247 -13.78 17.40 -29.46
N LYS A 248 -12.85 18.31 -29.20
CA LYS A 248 -12.99 19.76 -29.24
C LYS A 248 -12.99 20.32 -30.66
#